data_8c40c75ab3d37b2948586e534ed1d031
#
_entry.id   8c40c75ab3d37b2948586e534ed1d031
#
_cell.length_a   1.000
_cell.length_b   1.000
_cell.length_c   1.000
_cell.angle_alpha   90.00
_cell.angle_beta   90.00
_cell.angle_gamma   90.00
#
_symmetry.space_group_name_H-M   'P 1'
#
loop_
_entity.id
_entity.type
_entity.pdbx_description
1 polymer ?
#
loop_
_entity_poly.entity_id
_entity_poly.type
_entity_poly.pdbx_seq_one_letter_code
_entity_poly.pdbx_strand_id
1 'polypeptide(L)'
;MKIFWFFPLAGDGRYLASPIGGREIDLSYLTQIATATDSLGYYGALLPTGRAYEDTWVVASALIPVTKRMKFIVAVRPGLMSPTLSARMAATFDRLSEGRLIVNVVTAGDPVENASDGLHPTGEVLICLGS
;
A
#
# COMPACT_ATOMS: atom_id res chain seq x y z
N MET A 1 -4.25 -22.15 2.19
CA MET A 1 -4.79 -20.83 2.56
C MET A 1 -3.68 -19.81 2.39
N LYS A 2 -3.94 -18.64 1.78
CA LYS A 2 -2.97 -17.55 1.68
C LYS A 2 -3.26 -16.53 2.77
N ILE A 3 -2.28 -16.21 3.61
CA ILE A 3 -2.41 -15.25 4.72
C ILE A 3 -1.60 -14.01 4.37
N PHE A 4 -2.20 -12.84 4.59
CA PHE A 4 -1.59 -11.53 4.37
C PHE A 4 -1.49 -10.76 5.68
N TRP A 5 -0.43 -10.00 5.82
CA TRP A 5 -0.29 -9.05 6.92
C TRP A 5 -0.78 -7.67 6.48
N PHE A 6 -1.43 -6.94 7.38
CA PHE A 6 -1.77 -5.54 7.13
C PHE A 6 -0.61 -4.66 7.63
N PHE A 7 -0.02 -3.87 6.73
CA PHE A 7 1.15 -3.07 7.06
C PHE A 7 0.77 -1.78 7.80
N PRO A 8 1.43 -1.46 8.92
CA PRO A 8 1.04 -0.33 9.78
C PRO A 8 1.58 1.01 9.26
N LEU A 9 1.15 1.46 8.09
CA LEU A 9 1.63 2.70 7.46
C LEU A 9 1.14 4.00 8.11
N ALA A 10 0.28 3.92 9.12
CA ALA A 10 -0.14 5.06 9.95
C ALA A 10 0.50 5.03 11.35
N GLY A 11 1.51 4.18 11.53
CA GLY A 11 2.06 3.90 12.84
C GLY A 11 1.36 2.71 13.52
N ASP A 12 1.90 2.32 14.66
CA ASP A 12 1.37 1.23 15.46
C ASP A 12 1.02 1.73 16.85
N GLY A 13 -0.12 1.34 17.35
CA GLY A 13 -0.59 1.74 18.66
C GLY A 13 -1.18 0.57 19.44
N ARG A 14 -0.97 0.59 20.76
CA ARG A 14 -1.55 -0.41 21.67
C ARG A 14 -3.08 -0.43 21.61
N TYR A 15 -3.67 0.71 21.26
CA TYR A 15 -5.13 0.87 21.20
C TYR A 15 -5.52 1.38 19.81
N LEU A 16 -6.40 0.64 19.13
CA LEU A 16 -6.95 1.06 17.85
C LEU A 16 -7.63 2.44 17.96
N ALA A 17 -7.34 3.30 17.00
CA ALA A 17 -7.87 4.65 16.91
C ALA A 17 -7.49 5.61 18.07
N SER A 18 -6.46 5.30 18.84
CA SER A 18 -5.94 6.17 19.90
C SER A 18 -4.48 6.55 19.63
N PRO A 19 -4.11 7.82 19.77
CA PRO A 19 -2.70 8.25 19.67
C PRO A 19 -1.87 7.87 20.91
N ILE A 20 -2.50 7.34 21.97
CA ILE A 20 -1.84 7.03 23.23
C ILE A 20 -0.92 5.83 23.07
N GLY A 21 0.38 6.04 23.27
CA GLY A 21 1.40 4.99 23.19
C GLY A 21 1.66 4.54 21.74
N GLY A 22 1.24 5.34 20.76
CA GLY A 22 1.52 5.08 19.36
C GLY A 22 3.02 5.17 19.06
N ARG A 23 3.49 4.27 18.22
CA ARG A 23 4.83 4.31 17.64
C ARG A 23 4.77 5.05 16.31
N GLU A 24 5.61 6.06 16.15
CA GLU A 24 5.81 6.71 14.87
C GLU A 24 6.46 5.74 13.86
N ILE A 25 6.19 5.98 12.59
CA ILE A 25 6.76 5.19 11.51
C ILE A 25 8.21 5.62 11.31
N ASP A 26 9.09 4.63 11.30
CA ASP A 26 10.46 4.76 10.82
C ASP A 26 10.83 3.55 9.95
N LEU A 27 11.83 3.73 9.11
CA LEU A 27 12.27 2.67 8.19
C LEU A 27 12.74 1.41 8.94
N SER A 28 13.35 1.57 10.12
CA SER A 28 13.82 0.44 10.93
C SER A 28 12.66 -0.42 11.39
N TYR A 29 11.60 0.21 11.87
CA TYR A 29 10.38 -0.51 12.28
C TYR A 29 9.70 -1.23 11.11
N LEU A 30 9.52 -0.53 9.99
CA LEU A 30 8.93 -1.13 8.79
C LEU A 30 9.77 -2.29 8.27
N THR A 31 11.10 -2.18 8.32
CA THR A 31 12.02 -3.26 7.96
C THR A 31 11.87 -4.49 8.89
N GLN A 32 11.73 -4.28 10.19
CA GLN A 32 11.49 -5.37 11.14
C GLN A 32 10.19 -6.12 10.83
N ILE A 33 9.10 -5.39 10.59
CA ILE A 33 7.81 -5.99 10.23
C ILE A 33 7.90 -6.75 8.90
N ALA A 34 8.52 -6.15 7.88
CA ALA A 34 8.67 -6.77 6.58
C ALA A 34 9.50 -8.07 6.64
N THR A 35 10.61 -8.02 7.34
CA THR A 35 11.50 -9.18 7.53
C THR A 35 10.79 -10.29 8.31
N ALA A 36 10.05 -9.95 9.36
CA ALA A 36 9.26 -10.90 10.12
C ALA A 36 8.15 -11.53 9.27
N THR A 37 7.41 -10.72 8.53
CA THR A 37 6.35 -11.17 7.62
C THR A 37 6.89 -12.15 6.56
N ASP A 38 8.03 -11.82 5.97
CA ASP A 38 8.70 -12.66 4.97
C ASP A 38 9.21 -13.97 5.55
N SER A 39 9.88 -13.93 6.73
CA SER A 39 10.46 -15.12 7.35
C SER A 39 9.43 -16.06 7.96
N LEU A 40 8.33 -15.54 8.48
CA LEU A 40 7.22 -16.34 9.02
C LEU A 40 6.34 -16.98 7.94
N GLY A 41 6.60 -16.69 6.67
CA GLY A 41 5.91 -17.35 5.54
C GLY A 41 4.54 -16.79 5.21
N TYR A 42 4.25 -15.54 5.58
CA TYR A 42 3.09 -14.85 5.05
C TYR A 42 3.19 -14.74 3.54
N TYR A 43 2.05 -14.90 2.86
CA TYR A 43 2.03 -14.83 1.39
C TYR A 43 2.36 -13.43 0.90
N GLY A 44 1.95 -12.41 1.62
CA GLY A 44 2.23 -11.03 1.29
C GLY A 44 1.76 -10.06 2.37
N ALA A 45 1.98 -8.79 2.11
CA ALA A 45 1.56 -7.70 2.97
C ALA A 45 0.72 -6.69 2.18
N LEU A 46 -0.39 -6.26 2.75
CA LEU A 46 -1.22 -5.18 2.24
C LEU A 46 -0.68 -3.85 2.75
N LEU A 47 -0.29 -2.99 1.82
CA LEU A 47 0.11 -1.62 2.09
C LEU A 47 -1.09 -0.71 1.75
N PRO A 48 -1.75 -0.15 2.77
CA PRO A 48 -2.91 0.70 2.57
C PRO A 48 -2.54 2.05 1.97
N THR A 49 -3.52 2.72 1.36
CA THR A 49 -3.40 4.10 0.89
C THR A 49 -4.46 4.97 1.55
N GLY A 50 -4.12 6.22 1.79
CA GLY A 50 -5.01 7.21 2.38
C GLY A 50 -4.23 8.33 3.07
N ARG A 51 -4.90 9.43 3.40
CA ARG A 51 -4.28 10.63 3.98
C ARG A 51 -3.56 10.42 5.31
N ALA A 52 -3.90 9.35 6.03
CA ALA A 52 -3.30 9.01 7.31
C ALA A 52 -2.13 8.02 7.17
N TYR A 53 -1.82 7.58 5.95
CA TYR A 53 -0.79 6.59 5.68
C TYR A 53 0.38 7.21 4.93
N GLU A 54 1.56 6.65 5.14
CA GLU A 54 2.70 6.92 4.28
C GLU A 54 2.44 6.41 2.85
N ASP A 55 3.15 6.97 1.87
CA ASP A 55 2.99 6.57 0.48
C ASP A 55 3.35 5.10 0.26
N THR A 56 2.40 4.35 -0.29
CA THR A 56 2.50 2.89 -0.44
C THR A 56 3.61 2.47 -1.41
N TRP A 57 3.82 3.21 -2.51
CA TRP A 57 4.84 2.88 -3.50
C TRP A 57 6.23 3.13 -2.96
N VAL A 58 6.41 4.24 -2.26
CA VAL A 58 7.71 4.61 -1.65
C VAL A 58 8.10 3.59 -0.59
N VAL A 59 7.18 3.29 0.34
CA VAL A 59 7.45 2.29 1.38
C VAL A 59 7.68 0.91 0.81
N ALA A 60 6.82 0.43 -0.09
CA ALA A 60 6.98 -0.87 -0.72
C ALA A 60 8.35 -0.99 -1.42
N SER A 61 8.78 0.06 -2.14
CA SER A 61 10.07 0.07 -2.82
C SER A 61 11.25 -0.01 -1.86
N ALA A 62 11.16 0.69 -0.72
CA ALA A 62 12.20 0.64 0.31
C ALA A 62 12.34 -0.75 0.96
N LEU A 63 11.28 -1.56 0.93
CA LEU A 63 11.26 -2.89 1.55
C LEU A 63 11.63 -4.04 0.60
N ILE A 64 11.76 -3.78 -0.70
CA ILE A 64 12.20 -4.80 -1.67
C ILE A 64 13.52 -5.46 -1.25
N PRO A 65 14.58 -4.73 -0.90
CA PRO A 65 15.89 -5.31 -0.64
C PRO A 65 15.98 -6.10 0.67
N VAL A 66 15.04 -5.90 1.60
CA VAL A 66 15.05 -6.57 2.91
C VAL A 66 14.10 -7.79 2.97
N THR A 67 13.43 -8.10 1.87
CA THR A 67 12.48 -9.21 1.75
C THR A 67 12.81 -10.06 0.52
N LYS A 68 12.38 -11.33 0.52
CA LYS A 68 12.72 -12.28 -0.57
C LYS A 68 11.51 -12.93 -1.22
N ARG A 69 10.44 -13.19 -0.46
CA ARG A 69 9.32 -14.04 -0.89
C ARG A 69 7.97 -13.38 -0.81
N MET A 70 7.73 -12.54 0.21
CA MET A 70 6.43 -11.95 0.42
C MET A 70 6.03 -11.07 -0.76
N LYS A 71 4.76 -11.14 -1.14
CA LYS A 71 4.15 -10.26 -2.14
C LYS A 71 3.82 -8.91 -1.51
N PHE A 72 3.95 -7.86 -2.29
CA PHE A 72 3.53 -6.51 -1.93
C PHE A 72 2.17 -6.24 -2.57
N ILE A 73 1.13 -6.12 -1.75
CA ILE A 73 -0.19 -5.70 -2.21
C ILE A 73 -0.26 -4.20 -2.04
N VAL A 74 0.00 -3.49 -3.13
CA VAL A 74 0.03 -2.03 -3.16
C VAL A 74 -1.35 -1.50 -3.48
N ALA A 75 -1.96 -0.78 -2.53
CA ALA A 75 -3.24 -0.14 -2.75
C ALA A 75 -3.07 1.10 -3.63
N VAL A 76 -3.90 1.21 -4.68
CA VAL A 76 -3.93 2.35 -5.58
C VAL A 76 -5.34 2.91 -5.70
N ARG A 77 -5.44 4.23 -5.80
CA ARG A 77 -6.72 4.93 -6.01
C ARG A 77 -6.76 5.52 -7.41
N PRO A 78 -7.71 5.09 -8.25
CA PRO A 78 -7.91 5.70 -9.57
C PRO A 78 -8.15 7.22 -9.43
N GLY A 79 -7.50 7.99 -10.28
CA GLY A 79 -7.62 9.45 -10.27
C GLY A 79 -6.49 10.20 -9.58
N LEU A 80 -5.74 9.57 -8.66
CA LEU A 80 -4.57 10.22 -8.01
C LEU A 80 -3.37 10.28 -8.95
N MET A 81 -3.19 9.28 -9.77
CA MET A 81 -2.13 9.23 -10.78
C MET A 81 -2.69 8.90 -12.15
N SER A 82 -2.02 9.40 -13.19
CA SER A 82 -2.39 8.98 -14.54
C SER A 82 -2.18 7.46 -14.71
N PRO A 83 -3.03 6.78 -15.49
CA PRO A 83 -2.87 5.35 -15.76
C PRO A 83 -1.50 4.98 -16.31
N THR A 84 -0.94 5.82 -17.18
CA THR A 84 0.38 5.63 -17.76
C THR A 84 1.48 5.67 -16.71
N LEU A 85 1.43 6.60 -15.76
CA LEU A 85 2.41 6.67 -14.68
C LEU A 85 2.28 5.46 -13.77
N SER A 86 1.04 5.11 -13.37
CA SER A 86 0.78 3.93 -12.54
C SER A 86 1.31 2.64 -13.19
N ALA A 87 1.09 2.46 -14.49
CA ALA A 87 1.59 1.30 -15.23
C ALA A 87 3.13 1.25 -15.26
N ARG A 88 3.79 2.40 -15.45
CA ARG A 88 5.27 2.48 -15.42
C ARG A 88 5.83 2.14 -14.05
N MET A 89 5.23 2.67 -12.99
CA MET A 89 5.64 2.38 -11.61
C MET A 89 5.45 0.90 -11.30
N ALA A 90 4.29 0.34 -11.64
CA ALA A 90 3.99 -1.08 -11.45
C ALA A 90 4.98 -2.00 -12.19
N ALA A 91 5.25 -1.71 -13.47
CA ALA A 91 6.20 -2.49 -14.25
C ALA A 91 7.63 -2.41 -13.71
N THR A 92 8.04 -1.25 -13.22
CA THR A 92 9.36 -1.06 -12.60
C THR A 92 9.44 -1.81 -11.28
N PHE A 93 8.45 -1.63 -10.41
CA PHE A 93 8.39 -2.31 -9.12
C PHE A 93 8.39 -3.84 -9.28
N ASP A 94 7.55 -4.35 -10.19
CA ASP A 94 7.45 -5.80 -10.42
C ASP A 94 8.78 -6.39 -10.88
N ARG A 95 9.50 -5.68 -11.75
CA ARG A 95 10.82 -6.09 -12.21
C ARG A 95 11.86 -6.07 -11.09
N LEU A 96 11.90 -4.99 -10.28
CA LEU A 96 12.86 -4.87 -9.18
C LEU A 96 12.56 -5.84 -8.04
N SER A 97 11.30 -6.17 -7.84
CA SER A 97 10.86 -7.14 -6.82
C SER A 97 10.79 -8.59 -7.30
N GLU A 98 11.20 -8.86 -8.55
CA GLU A 98 11.16 -10.22 -9.14
C GLU A 98 9.75 -10.84 -9.12
N GLY A 99 8.76 -10.07 -9.60
CA GLY A 99 7.38 -10.55 -9.74
C GLY A 99 6.60 -10.62 -8.43
N ARG A 100 6.91 -9.76 -7.46
CA ARG A 100 6.25 -9.75 -6.14
C ARG A 100 5.18 -8.69 -5.97
N LEU A 101 4.78 -8.00 -7.05
CA LEU A 101 3.73 -7.01 -7.01
C LEU A 101 2.34 -7.63 -7.11
N ILE A 102 1.42 -7.13 -6.32
CA ILE A 102 -0.03 -7.28 -6.49
C ILE A 102 -0.63 -5.89 -6.37
N VAL A 103 -1.41 -5.47 -7.35
CA VAL A 103 -2.09 -4.17 -7.32
C VAL A 103 -3.49 -4.37 -6.74
N ASN A 104 -3.81 -3.60 -5.71
CA ASN A 104 -5.14 -3.54 -5.11
C ASN A 104 -5.80 -2.20 -5.46
N VAL A 105 -6.78 -2.24 -6.36
CA VAL A 105 -7.51 -1.04 -6.77
C VAL A 105 -8.61 -0.76 -5.75
N VAL A 106 -8.53 0.40 -5.09
CA VAL A 106 -9.51 0.86 -4.09
C VAL A 106 -10.23 2.09 -4.60
N THR A 107 -11.56 2.03 -4.60
CA THR A 107 -12.42 3.08 -5.14
C THR A 107 -13.12 3.91 -4.06
N ALA A 108 -13.19 3.40 -2.84
CA ALA A 108 -13.80 4.09 -1.70
C ALA A 108 -12.74 4.91 -0.95
N GLY A 109 -13.11 6.11 -0.56
CA GLY A 109 -12.31 6.98 0.29
C GLY A 109 -13.21 7.82 1.17
N ASP A 110 -12.63 8.38 2.22
CA ASP A 110 -13.28 9.43 3.01
C ASP A 110 -13.65 10.61 2.07
N PRO A 111 -14.88 11.16 2.15
CA PRO A 111 -15.29 12.30 1.34
C PRO A 111 -14.34 13.51 1.45
N VAL A 112 -13.77 13.74 2.64
CA VAL A 112 -12.80 14.81 2.88
C VAL A 112 -11.49 14.53 2.13
N GLU A 113 -11.03 13.29 2.15
CA GLU A 113 -9.85 12.86 1.41
C GLU A 113 -10.05 12.98 -0.10
N ASN A 114 -11.19 12.50 -0.60
CA ASN A 114 -11.52 12.62 -2.02
C ASN A 114 -11.55 14.08 -2.50
N ALA A 115 -12.11 14.97 -1.68
CA ALA A 115 -12.14 16.40 -1.99
C ALA A 115 -10.74 17.03 -2.01
N SER A 116 -9.86 16.65 -1.08
CA SER A 116 -8.47 17.14 -1.05
C SER A 116 -7.64 16.59 -2.20
N ASP A 117 -7.95 15.40 -2.68
CA ASP A 117 -7.31 14.77 -3.84
C ASP A 117 -7.89 15.25 -5.19
N GLY A 118 -8.85 16.17 -5.17
CA GLY A 118 -9.53 16.65 -6.37
C GLY A 118 -10.47 15.63 -7.01
N LEU A 119 -10.78 14.57 -6.28
CA LEU A 119 -11.73 13.53 -6.72
C LEU A 119 -13.12 13.94 -6.30
N HIS A 120 -13.88 14.48 -7.22
CA HIS A 120 -15.29 14.75 -6.99
C HIS A 120 -16.10 13.45 -7.01
N PRO A 121 -17.10 13.28 -6.15
CA PRO A 121 -18.03 12.16 -6.21
C PRO A 121 -18.91 12.34 -7.47
N THR A 122 -18.38 11.96 -8.61
CA THR A 122 -19.20 11.68 -9.77
C THR A 122 -19.80 10.30 -9.55
N GLY A 123 -21.12 10.19 -9.53
CA GLY A 123 -21.84 8.93 -9.27
C GLY A 123 -21.63 7.82 -10.32
N GLU A 124 -20.55 7.88 -11.06
CA GLU A 124 -20.15 6.86 -12.04
C GLU A 124 -18.67 6.54 -11.87
N VAL A 125 -18.40 5.41 -11.27
CA VAL A 125 -17.08 4.78 -11.35
C VAL A 125 -16.96 4.19 -12.76
N LEU A 126 -16.31 4.88 -13.67
CA LEU A 126 -15.94 4.32 -14.96
C LEU A 126 -14.79 3.34 -14.74
N ILE A 127 -15.12 2.07 -14.58
CA ILE A 127 -14.12 1.00 -14.59
C ILE A 127 -13.71 0.81 -16.05
N CYS A 128 -12.64 1.46 -16.48
CA CYS A 128 -11.98 1.12 -17.72
C CYS A 128 -11.23 -0.19 -17.52
N LEU A 129 -11.92 -1.31 -17.69
CA LEU A 129 -11.29 -2.59 -17.95
C LEU A 129 -10.78 -2.53 -19.40
N GLY A 130 -9.49 -2.21 -19.56
CA GLY A 130 -8.85 -2.31 -20.87
C GLY A 130 -8.85 -3.78 -21.30
N SER A 131 -9.46 -4.02 -22.44
CA SER A 131 -9.35 -5.24 -23.23
C SER A 131 -7.97 -5.36 -23.86
#